data_07bd260e206fbae558456f8a57f82762
#
_entry.id   07bd260e206fbae558456f8a57f82762
#
_cell.length_a   1.000
_cell.length_b   1.000
_cell.length_c   1.000
_cell.angle_alpha   90.00
_cell.angle_beta   90.00
_cell.angle_gamma   90.00
#
_symmetry.space_group_name_H-M   'P 1'
#
loop_
_entity.id
_entity.type
_entity.pdbx_description
1 polymer ?
#
loop_
_entity_poly.entity_id
_entity_poly.type
_entity_poly.pdbx_seq_one_letter_code
_entity_poly.pdbx_strand_id
1 'polypeptide(L)'
;MLFYGYQVKSDHRDNSHRKSQWKICEIDELKIFTFGFCNNWCSRENDVLWSCSENFQAIGVESQENKNAGSPYDKLYFARFTKDAQHIWHGFPISQYNQNDEVPKSIKLEVGKYFSTTEFKDKFNKWMKGKL
;
A
#
# COMPACT_ATOMS: atom_id res chain seq x y z
N MET A 1 19.08 1.46 0.34
CA MET A 1 17.95 2.40 0.60
C MET A 1 18.13 3.00 1.99
N LEU A 2 18.01 4.33 2.11
CA LEU A 2 18.22 5.02 3.39
C LEU A 2 16.94 4.98 4.24
N PHE A 3 17.11 4.75 5.53
CA PHE A 3 16.05 4.77 6.52
C PHE A 3 16.52 5.48 7.80
N TYR A 4 15.95 6.66 8.07
CA TYR A 4 16.23 7.41 9.30
C TYR A 4 15.04 7.41 10.25
N GLY A 5 13.85 7.07 9.80
CA GLY A 5 12.69 6.97 10.64
C GLY A 5 11.40 6.79 9.85
N TYR A 6 10.33 6.54 10.58
CA TYR A 6 8.98 6.40 10.05
C TYR A 6 8.01 7.24 10.87
N GLN A 7 7.13 7.98 10.18
CA GLN A 7 6.12 8.81 10.83
C GLN A 7 4.73 8.38 10.40
N VAL A 8 3.87 8.10 11.36
CA VAL A 8 2.45 7.88 11.13
C VAL A 8 1.78 9.23 10.82
N LYS A 9 0.97 9.27 9.74
CA LYS A 9 0.23 10.47 9.36
C LYS A 9 -1.23 10.38 9.82
N SER A 10 -1.69 11.36 10.57
CA SER A 10 -3.02 11.37 11.16
C SER A 10 -4.14 11.54 10.13
N ASP A 11 -3.90 12.18 8.99
CA ASP A 11 -4.92 12.42 7.97
C ASP A 11 -5.39 11.15 7.25
N HIS A 12 -4.64 10.06 7.38
CA HIS A 12 -5.06 8.73 6.91
C HIS A 12 -5.60 7.84 8.05
N ARG A 13 -5.91 8.43 9.23
CA ARG A 13 -6.45 7.74 10.40
C ARG A 13 -7.58 8.50 11.09
N ASP A 14 -7.98 9.65 10.56
CA ASP A 14 -8.95 10.57 11.17
C ASP A 14 -10.33 10.56 10.49
N ASN A 15 -10.56 9.60 9.59
CA ASN A 15 -11.78 9.47 8.78
C ASN A 15 -12.02 10.67 7.85
N SER A 16 -10.97 11.34 7.42
CA SER A 16 -11.06 12.42 6.44
C SER A 16 -11.74 11.94 5.15
N HIS A 17 -12.69 12.74 4.64
CA HIS A 17 -13.48 12.41 3.46
C HIS A 17 -12.63 12.20 2.20
N ARG A 18 -11.53 12.95 2.07
CA ARG A 18 -10.69 12.95 0.86
C ARG A 18 -9.54 11.95 0.90
N LYS A 19 -9.32 11.30 2.04
CA LYS A 19 -8.16 10.44 2.24
C LYS A 19 -8.60 9.00 2.46
N SER A 20 -7.89 8.07 1.83
CA SER A 20 -7.98 6.66 2.21
C SER A 20 -7.60 6.50 3.68
N GLN A 21 -8.10 5.46 4.32
CA GLN A 21 -7.89 5.30 5.76
C GLN A 21 -7.27 3.93 6.04
N TRP A 22 -6.24 3.93 6.89
CA TRP A 22 -5.72 2.71 7.47
C TRP A 22 -6.78 2.04 8.34
N LYS A 23 -6.91 0.72 8.23
CA LYS A 23 -7.80 -0.09 9.08
C LYS A 23 -7.03 -1.11 9.90
N ILE A 24 -5.74 -0.90 10.06
CA ILE A 24 -4.85 -1.67 10.91
C ILE A 24 -4.18 -0.72 11.91
N CYS A 25 -3.62 -1.27 12.98
CA CYS A 25 -2.95 -0.45 13.98
C CYS A 25 -1.60 0.07 13.45
N GLU A 26 -1.02 1.03 14.15
CA GLU A 26 0.22 1.68 13.74
C GLU A 26 1.40 0.71 13.69
N ILE A 27 1.43 -0.29 14.57
CA ILE A 27 2.46 -1.33 14.55
C ILE A 27 2.37 -2.15 13.26
N ASP A 28 1.16 -2.50 12.83
CA ASP A 28 0.95 -3.25 11.59
C ASP A 28 1.26 -2.42 10.36
N GLU A 29 0.99 -1.11 10.40
CA GLU A 29 1.43 -0.19 9.34
C GLU A 29 2.96 -0.23 9.19
N LEU A 30 3.69 -0.17 10.30
CA LEU A 30 5.15 -0.25 10.29
C LEU A 30 5.64 -1.61 9.78
N LYS A 31 4.96 -2.70 10.14
CA LYS A 31 5.29 -4.04 9.61
C LYS A 31 5.13 -4.11 8.10
N ILE A 32 4.09 -3.50 7.55
CA ILE A 32 3.89 -3.45 6.10
C ILE A 32 5.01 -2.65 5.44
N PHE A 33 5.38 -1.52 6.00
CA PHE A 33 6.51 -0.74 5.52
C PHE A 33 7.79 -1.58 5.50
N THR A 34 8.13 -2.23 6.61
CA THR A 34 9.34 -3.04 6.72
C THR A 34 9.33 -4.23 5.78
N PHE A 35 8.16 -4.83 5.54
CA PHE A 35 8.02 -5.93 4.59
C PHE A 35 8.41 -5.48 3.18
N GLY A 36 7.90 -4.36 2.71
CA GLY A 36 8.29 -3.81 1.41
C GLY A 36 9.73 -3.33 1.38
N PHE A 37 10.21 -2.73 2.46
CA PHE A 37 11.59 -2.26 2.58
C PHE A 37 12.57 -3.42 2.47
N CYS A 38 12.32 -4.51 3.18
CA CYS A 38 13.20 -5.70 3.18
C CYS A 38 13.17 -6.44 1.84
N ASN A 39 12.06 -6.37 1.10
CA ASN A 39 11.94 -6.97 -0.23
C ASN A 39 12.40 -6.04 -1.35
N ASN A 40 12.79 -4.82 -1.02
CA ASN A 40 13.27 -3.82 -1.97
C ASN A 40 12.22 -3.47 -3.05
N TRP A 41 10.95 -3.42 -2.66
CA TRP A 41 9.84 -3.04 -3.55
C TRP A 41 9.77 -1.52 -3.69
N CYS A 42 10.77 -0.93 -4.31
CA CYS A 42 10.93 0.51 -4.36
C CYS A 42 11.15 1.01 -5.79
N SER A 43 10.99 2.31 -5.97
CA SER A 43 11.30 2.99 -7.22
C SER A 43 12.80 2.95 -7.49
N ARG A 44 13.16 3.26 -8.74
CA ARG A 44 14.57 3.32 -9.18
C ARG A 44 15.40 4.27 -8.32
N GLU A 45 14.81 5.40 -7.94
CA GLU A 45 15.44 6.44 -7.14
C GLU A 45 15.44 6.12 -5.63
N ASN A 46 14.83 5.00 -5.23
CA ASN A 46 14.71 4.60 -3.82
C ASN A 46 13.99 5.63 -2.93
N ASP A 47 13.05 6.39 -3.50
CA ASP A 47 12.29 7.42 -2.78
C ASP A 47 10.80 7.10 -2.66
N VAL A 48 10.33 6.06 -3.34
CA VAL A 48 8.96 5.56 -3.26
C VAL A 48 8.99 4.05 -3.05
N LEU A 49 8.16 3.56 -2.16
CA LEU A 49 8.08 2.14 -1.84
C LEU A 49 6.61 1.72 -1.82
N TRP A 50 6.34 0.53 -2.32
CA TRP A 50 5.01 -0.07 -2.29
C TRP A 50 5.05 -1.33 -1.45
N SER A 51 3.99 -1.60 -0.72
CA SER A 51 3.93 -2.82 0.08
C SER A 51 2.49 -3.24 0.36
N CYS A 52 2.36 -4.44 0.88
CA CYS A 52 1.11 -5.05 1.30
C CYS A 52 1.37 -5.91 2.54
N SER A 53 0.34 -6.50 3.11
CA SER A 53 0.54 -7.41 4.25
C SER A 53 1.09 -8.74 3.77
N GLU A 54 1.81 -9.45 4.64
CA GLU A 54 2.43 -10.74 4.32
C GLU A 54 1.41 -11.82 3.97
N ASN A 55 0.19 -11.71 4.49
CA ASN A 55 -0.91 -12.64 4.18
C ASN A 55 -1.91 -12.06 3.19
N PHE A 56 -1.56 -10.97 2.54
CA PHE A 56 -2.35 -10.26 1.53
C PHE A 56 -3.78 -9.99 1.99
N GLN A 57 -3.93 -9.38 3.15
CA GLN A 57 -5.22 -8.93 3.67
C GLN A 57 -5.42 -7.44 3.42
N ALA A 58 -6.69 -7.02 3.46
CA ALA A 58 -7.02 -5.60 3.36
C ALA A 58 -6.38 -4.82 4.51
N ILE A 59 -5.77 -3.69 4.18
CA ILE A 59 -5.05 -2.85 5.14
C ILE A 59 -5.72 -1.49 5.34
N GLY A 60 -6.64 -1.14 4.45
CA GLY A 60 -7.33 0.13 4.53
C GLY A 60 -8.63 0.12 3.75
N VAL A 61 -9.28 1.28 3.73
CA VAL A 61 -10.52 1.49 2.99
C VAL A 61 -10.40 2.69 2.08
N GLU A 62 -11.17 2.64 0.99
CA GLU A 62 -11.25 3.70 -0.01
C GLU A 62 -11.74 5.00 0.62
N SER A 63 -11.28 6.15 0.11
CA SER A 63 -11.79 7.45 0.51
C SER A 63 -13.27 7.58 0.16
N GLN A 64 -14.01 8.32 0.97
CA GLN A 64 -15.41 8.60 0.69
C GLN A 64 -15.57 9.41 -0.60
N GLU A 65 -14.63 10.31 -0.88
CA GLU A 65 -14.60 11.08 -2.13
C GLU A 65 -14.56 10.19 -3.36
N ASN A 66 -13.65 9.21 -3.38
CA ASN A 66 -13.56 8.26 -4.49
C ASN A 66 -14.80 7.38 -4.60
N LYS A 67 -15.35 6.93 -3.48
CA LYS A 67 -16.58 6.14 -3.47
C LYS A 67 -17.74 6.93 -4.08
N ASN A 68 -17.89 8.20 -3.72
CA ASN A 68 -18.90 9.08 -4.27
C ASN A 68 -18.68 9.37 -5.77
N ALA A 69 -17.43 9.32 -6.23
CA ALA A 69 -17.09 9.49 -7.64
C ALA A 69 -17.26 8.20 -8.47
N GLY A 70 -17.64 7.09 -7.84
CA GLY A 70 -17.95 5.84 -8.53
C GLY A 70 -16.92 4.73 -8.38
N SER A 71 -15.95 4.86 -7.47
CA SER A 71 -14.98 3.79 -7.24
C SER A 71 -15.69 2.49 -6.84
N PRO A 72 -15.41 1.36 -7.53
CA PRO A 72 -15.95 0.07 -7.14
C PRO A 72 -15.22 -0.56 -5.97
N TYR A 73 -14.09 0.04 -5.55
CA TYR A 73 -13.25 -0.52 -4.50
C TYR A 73 -13.72 -0.03 -3.14
N ASP A 74 -13.75 -0.92 -2.17
CA ASP A 74 -14.03 -0.61 -0.78
C ASP A 74 -12.77 -0.87 0.06
N LYS A 75 -12.20 -2.06 -0.09
CA LYS A 75 -11.01 -2.50 0.63
C LYS A 75 -9.76 -2.24 -0.19
N LEU A 76 -8.70 -1.76 0.48
CA LEU A 76 -7.41 -1.48 -0.13
C LEU A 76 -6.36 -2.45 0.40
N TYR A 77 -5.52 -2.96 -0.49
CA TYR A 77 -4.56 -4.03 -0.19
C TYR A 77 -3.11 -3.56 -0.25
N PHE A 78 -2.83 -2.47 -0.96
CA PHE A 78 -1.49 -1.91 -1.08
C PHE A 78 -1.39 -0.55 -0.42
N ALA A 79 -0.19 -0.23 0.02
CA ALA A 79 0.17 1.10 0.49
C ALA A 79 1.36 1.62 -0.30
N ARG A 80 1.41 2.93 -0.42
CA ARG A 80 2.53 3.66 -1.02
C ARG A 80 3.20 4.47 0.07
N PHE A 81 4.52 4.38 0.11
CA PHE A 81 5.35 5.08 1.09
C PHE A 81 6.33 5.99 0.38
N THR A 82 6.50 7.18 0.91
CA THR A 82 7.48 8.15 0.42
C THR A 82 8.31 8.67 1.58
N LYS A 83 9.51 9.14 1.29
CA LYS A 83 10.36 9.77 2.30
C LYS A 83 10.50 11.26 2.03
N ASP A 84 10.63 12.03 3.09
CA ASP A 84 10.87 13.46 3.01
C ASP A 84 12.37 13.79 2.85
N ALA A 85 12.72 15.08 2.86
CA ALA A 85 14.08 15.52 2.69
C ALA A 85 15.00 15.07 3.84
N GLN A 86 14.46 14.73 5.00
CA GLN A 86 15.20 14.20 6.15
C GLN A 86 15.24 12.67 6.15
N HIS A 87 14.80 12.02 5.08
CA HIS A 87 14.73 10.56 4.95
C HIS A 87 13.78 9.89 5.96
N ILE A 88 12.74 10.61 6.39
CA ILE A 88 11.68 10.07 7.23
C ILE A 88 10.57 9.57 6.32
N TRP A 89 10.22 8.31 6.45
CA TRP A 89 9.18 7.67 5.64
C TRP A 89 7.81 7.85 6.25
N HIS A 90 6.80 7.91 5.40
CA HIS A 90 5.38 7.86 5.75
C HIS A 90 4.62 7.25 4.59
N GLY A 91 3.40 6.77 4.83
CA GLY A 91 2.64 6.13 3.78
C GLY A 91 1.15 6.11 4.02
N PHE A 92 0.43 5.63 3.02
CA PHE A 92 -1.03 5.55 3.07
C PHE A 92 -1.51 4.41 2.17
N PRO A 93 -2.71 3.84 2.48
CA PRO A 93 -3.32 2.85 1.59
C PRO A 93 -3.69 3.50 0.26
N ILE A 94 -3.41 2.83 -0.85
CA ILE A 94 -3.68 3.37 -2.19
C ILE A 94 -4.79 2.62 -2.89
N SER A 95 -5.52 3.35 -3.73
CA SER A 95 -6.64 2.84 -4.50
C SER A 95 -6.25 2.63 -5.95
N GLN A 96 -6.64 1.48 -6.52
CA GLN A 96 -6.51 1.22 -7.96
C GLN A 96 -7.40 2.14 -8.81
N TYR A 97 -8.40 2.77 -8.20
CA TYR A 97 -9.26 3.74 -8.86
C TYR A 97 -8.49 4.99 -9.29
N ASN A 98 -7.45 5.33 -8.55
CA ASN A 98 -6.64 6.51 -8.76
C ASN A 98 -5.39 6.13 -9.59
N GLN A 99 -5.37 6.48 -10.86
CA GLN A 99 -4.28 6.09 -11.78
C GLN A 99 -2.91 6.57 -11.32
N ASN A 100 -2.85 7.72 -10.64
CA ASN A 100 -1.60 8.29 -10.15
C ASN A 100 -0.99 7.49 -8.98
N ASP A 101 -1.81 6.68 -8.31
CA ASP A 101 -1.40 5.88 -7.16
C ASP A 101 -1.28 4.38 -7.51
N GLU A 102 -1.38 4.04 -8.79
CA GLU A 102 -1.29 2.65 -9.22
C GLU A 102 0.06 2.04 -8.88
N VAL A 103 0.04 0.81 -8.40
CA VAL A 103 1.26 0.03 -8.16
C VAL A 103 1.94 -0.23 -9.50
N PRO A 104 3.23 0.12 -9.67
CA PRO A 104 3.93 -0.12 -10.93
C PRO A 104 3.94 -1.60 -11.32
N LYS A 105 3.91 -1.86 -12.62
CA LYS A 105 3.90 -3.23 -13.16
C LYS A 105 5.11 -4.04 -12.67
N SER A 106 6.28 -3.43 -12.62
CA SER A 106 7.50 -4.09 -12.15
C SER A 106 7.38 -4.53 -10.69
N ILE A 107 6.74 -3.71 -9.85
CA ILE A 107 6.49 -4.05 -8.44
C ILE A 107 5.45 -5.17 -8.35
N LYS A 108 4.38 -5.11 -9.14
CA LYS A 108 3.38 -6.20 -9.18
C LYS A 108 4.02 -7.53 -9.53
N LEU A 109 4.97 -7.54 -10.46
CA LEU A 109 5.70 -8.76 -10.82
C LEU A 109 6.53 -9.30 -9.66
N GLU A 110 7.26 -8.44 -8.97
CA GLU A 110 8.08 -8.86 -7.82
C GLU A 110 7.23 -9.36 -6.66
N VAL A 111 6.13 -8.67 -6.35
CA VAL A 111 5.19 -9.11 -5.32
C VAL A 111 4.55 -10.45 -5.72
N GLY A 112 4.20 -10.60 -6.99
CA GLY A 112 3.66 -11.86 -7.52
C GLY A 112 4.63 -13.03 -7.36
N LYS A 113 5.92 -12.81 -7.58
CA LYS A 113 6.95 -13.81 -7.32
C LYS A 113 6.98 -14.24 -5.86
N TYR A 114 6.89 -13.27 -4.95
CA TYR A 114 6.84 -13.55 -3.52
C TYR A 114 5.65 -14.45 -3.16
N PHE A 115 4.45 -14.10 -3.64
CA PHE A 115 3.24 -14.87 -3.30
C PHE A 115 3.10 -16.18 -4.06
N SER A 116 3.86 -16.40 -5.14
CA SER A 116 3.70 -17.56 -6.03
C SER A 116 3.88 -18.92 -5.33
N THR A 117 4.65 -18.95 -4.25
CA THR A 117 4.92 -20.16 -3.47
C THR A 117 4.19 -20.15 -2.13
N THR A 118 3.27 -19.24 -1.92
CA THR A 118 2.50 -19.13 -0.68
C THR A 118 1.06 -19.57 -0.87
N GLU A 119 0.36 -19.80 0.23
CA GLU A 119 -1.09 -20.07 0.22
C GLU A 119 -1.93 -18.85 -0.21
N PHE A 120 -1.32 -17.66 -0.30
CA PHE A 120 -2.01 -16.41 -0.66
C PHE A 120 -1.93 -16.10 -2.16
N LYS A 121 -1.36 -16.99 -2.96
CA LYS A 121 -1.21 -16.82 -4.40
C LYS A 121 -2.53 -16.51 -5.11
N ASP A 122 -3.57 -17.30 -4.82
CA ASP A 122 -4.87 -17.13 -5.50
C ASP A 122 -5.51 -15.80 -5.13
N LYS A 123 -5.40 -15.38 -3.89
CA LYS A 123 -5.93 -14.11 -3.42
C LYS A 123 -5.24 -12.92 -4.11
N PHE A 124 -3.92 -12.97 -4.21
CA PHE A 124 -3.16 -11.96 -4.94
C PHE A 124 -3.56 -11.93 -6.42
N ASN A 125 -3.71 -13.08 -7.06
CA ASN A 125 -4.13 -13.16 -8.45
C ASN A 125 -5.54 -12.57 -8.67
N LYS A 126 -6.46 -12.77 -7.73
CA LYS A 126 -7.79 -12.14 -7.76
C LYS A 126 -7.68 -10.63 -7.69
N TRP A 127 -6.82 -10.12 -6.82
CA TRP A 127 -6.58 -8.67 -6.73
C TRP A 127 -6.04 -8.12 -8.06
N MET A 128 -5.10 -8.83 -8.69
CA MET A 128 -4.54 -8.44 -9.99
C MET A 128 -5.61 -8.34 -11.08
N LYS A 129 -6.68 -9.14 -10.98
CA LYS A 129 -7.79 -9.15 -11.93
C LYS A 129 -8.92 -8.20 -11.53
N GLY A 130 -8.76 -7.43 -10.46
CA GLY A 130 -9.79 -6.54 -9.96
C GLY A 130 -11.00 -7.25 -9.35
N LYS A 131 -10.82 -8.47 -8.84
CA LYS A 131 -11.90 -9.33 -8.32
C LYS A 131 -11.92 -9.43 -6.80
N LEU A 132 -11.18 -8.55 -6.12
CA LEU A 132 -11.08 -8.62 -4.67
C LEU A 132 -11.59 -7.33 -4.02
#